data_5a3dd0fd465a4badceeec32e86fbd798
#
_entry.id   5a3dd0fd465a4badceeec32e86fbd798
#
_cell.length_a   1.000
_cell.length_b   1.000
_cell.length_c   1.000
_cell.angle_alpha   90.00
_cell.angle_beta   90.00
_cell.angle_gamma   90.00
#
_symmetry.space_group_name_H-M   'P 1'
#
loop_
_entity.id
_entity.type
_entity.pdbx_description
1 polymer ?
#
loop_
_entity_poly.entity_id
_entity_poly.type
_entity_poly.pdbx_seq_one_letter_code
_entity_poly.pdbx_strand_id
1 'polypeptide(L)'
;MQQKPALIIMLKNPVLGKVKTRLAADIGDEQALKIYQELLQHTLAVSKNIQADKFIFYSDVVERTDMFDNSAYKKYVQCSGDLGVRMDYAFSIPFKNEY
;
A
#
# COMPACT_ATOMS: atom_id res chain seq x y z
N MET A 1 8.53 -24.79 13.82
CA MET A 1 7.86 -24.43 12.57
C MET A 1 8.23 -23.02 12.17
N GLN A 2 8.68 -22.85 10.97
CA GLN A 2 9.05 -21.52 10.51
C GLN A 2 7.83 -20.79 10.00
N GLN A 3 7.64 -19.58 10.49
CA GLN A 3 6.61 -18.69 10.00
C GLN A 3 7.18 -17.87 8.85
N LYS A 4 6.38 -17.63 7.83
CA LYS A 4 6.77 -16.72 6.77
C LYS A 4 6.80 -15.29 7.31
N PRO A 5 7.74 -14.47 6.88
CA PRO A 5 7.69 -13.05 7.22
C PRO A 5 6.46 -12.41 6.59
N ALA A 6 5.99 -11.34 7.19
CA ALA A 6 4.89 -10.54 6.67
C ALA A 6 5.44 -9.25 6.09
N LEU A 7 5.11 -8.95 4.84
CA LEU A 7 5.45 -7.67 4.21
C LEU A 7 4.22 -6.78 4.24
N ILE A 8 4.36 -5.62 4.85
CA ILE A 8 3.28 -4.65 4.97
C ILE A 8 3.57 -3.46 4.06
N ILE A 9 2.64 -3.18 3.15
CA ILE A 9 2.72 -2.06 2.22
C ILE A 9 1.59 -1.09 2.55
N MET A 10 1.94 0.15 2.88
CA MET A 10 0.96 1.21 3.13
C MET A 10 1.00 2.17 1.94
N LEU A 11 -0.14 2.39 1.29
CA LEU A 11 -0.19 3.25 0.14
C LEU A 11 -1.43 4.15 0.17
N LYS A 12 -1.35 5.25 -0.58
CA LYS A 12 -2.52 6.09 -0.85
C LYS A 12 -3.18 5.61 -2.13
N ASN A 13 -4.50 5.63 -2.16
CA ASN A 13 -5.22 5.37 -3.39
C ASN A 13 -4.80 6.41 -4.44
N PRO A 14 -4.49 5.98 -5.68
CA PRO A 14 -4.01 6.91 -6.71
C PRO A 14 -5.17 7.74 -7.29
N VAL A 15 -5.44 8.86 -6.64
CA VAL A 15 -6.52 9.78 -7.02
C VAL A 15 -5.92 11.13 -7.39
N LEU A 16 -6.33 11.67 -8.52
CA LEU A 16 -5.86 12.97 -9.00
C LEU A 16 -6.08 14.04 -7.93
N GLY A 17 -5.06 14.83 -7.67
CA GLY A 17 -5.10 15.90 -6.67
C GLY A 17 -4.91 15.45 -5.23
N LYS A 18 -4.78 14.14 -4.98
CA LYS A 18 -4.69 13.58 -3.64
C LYS A 18 -3.33 12.94 -3.33
N VAL A 19 -2.49 12.75 -4.35
CA VAL A 19 -1.19 12.10 -4.19
C VAL A 19 -0.07 13.05 -4.56
N LYS A 20 1.07 12.94 -3.86
CA LYS A 20 2.26 13.74 -4.16
C LYS A 20 1.95 15.24 -4.21
N THR A 21 1.20 15.75 -3.24
CA THR A 21 0.68 17.13 -3.27
C THR A 21 1.78 18.18 -3.33
N ARG A 22 2.92 17.96 -2.70
CA ARG A 22 4.06 18.89 -2.78
C ARG A 22 4.63 18.95 -4.19
N LEU A 23 4.81 17.78 -4.81
CA LEU A 23 5.29 17.69 -6.18
C LEU A 23 4.26 18.26 -7.14
N ALA A 24 2.97 18.00 -6.90
CA ALA A 24 1.88 18.50 -7.73
C ALA A 24 1.83 20.04 -7.77
N ALA A 25 2.23 20.69 -6.69
CA ALA A 25 2.29 22.16 -6.66
C ALA A 25 3.29 22.70 -7.70
N ASP A 26 4.33 21.94 -8.01
CA ASP A 26 5.35 22.35 -8.96
C ASP A 26 5.06 21.89 -10.39
N ILE A 27 4.56 20.67 -10.58
CA ILE A 27 4.43 20.06 -11.92
C ILE A 27 2.98 19.74 -12.31
N GLY A 28 2.02 19.98 -11.44
CA GLY A 28 0.60 19.70 -11.68
C GLY A 28 0.16 18.35 -11.22
N ASP A 29 -1.16 18.21 -10.99
CA ASP A 29 -1.76 17.01 -10.41
C ASP A 29 -1.64 15.80 -11.33
N GLU A 30 -1.80 16.00 -12.65
CA GLU A 30 -1.74 14.89 -13.61
C GLU A 30 -0.35 14.26 -13.64
N GLN A 31 0.70 15.07 -13.67
CA GLN A 31 2.07 14.57 -13.67
C GLN A 31 2.42 13.92 -12.33
N ALA A 32 1.95 14.51 -11.24
CA ALA A 32 2.18 13.93 -9.92
C ALA A 32 1.51 12.56 -9.78
N LEU A 33 0.29 12.42 -10.27
CA LEU A 33 -0.40 11.13 -10.27
C LEU A 33 0.35 10.09 -11.10
N LYS A 34 0.82 10.49 -12.28
CA LYS A 34 1.58 9.59 -13.15
C LYS A 34 2.85 9.08 -12.47
N ILE A 35 3.59 9.97 -11.81
CA ILE A 35 4.79 9.60 -11.07
C ILE A 35 4.44 8.64 -9.93
N TYR A 36 3.35 8.91 -9.21
CA TYR A 36 2.92 8.03 -8.13
C TYR A 36 2.57 6.63 -8.66
N GLN A 37 1.88 6.55 -9.79
CA GLN A 37 1.54 5.26 -10.40
C GLN A 37 2.80 4.50 -10.82
N GLU A 38 3.82 5.19 -11.31
CA GLU A 38 5.11 4.56 -11.63
C GLU A 38 5.79 4.01 -10.37
N LEU A 39 5.70 4.74 -9.25
CA LEU A 39 6.23 4.26 -7.98
C LEU A 39 5.48 3.01 -7.51
N LEU A 40 4.17 2.95 -7.68
CA LEU A 40 3.39 1.77 -7.35
C LEU A 40 3.79 0.57 -8.21
N GLN A 41 4.05 0.77 -9.49
CA GLN A 41 4.54 -0.29 -10.37
C GLN A 41 5.91 -0.80 -9.91
N HIS A 42 6.77 0.09 -9.46
CA HIS A 42 8.06 -0.30 -8.91
C HIS A 42 7.88 -1.12 -7.62
N THR A 43 6.98 -0.69 -6.76
CA THR A 43 6.65 -1.42 -5.53
C THR A 43 6.16 -2.83 -5.85
N LEU A 44 5.30 -2.96 -6.87
CA LEU A 44 4.86 -4.27 -7.32
C LEU A 44 6.03 -5.13 -7.79
N ALA A 45 6.88 -4.58 -8.64
CA ALA A 45 8.01 -5.32 -9.19
C ALA A 45 8.97 -5.82 -8.11
N VAL A 46 9.22 -4.99 -7.11
CA VAL A 46 10.10 -5.36 -5.98
C VAL A 46 9.41 -6.38 -5.07
N SER A 47 8.17 -6.10 -4.69
CA SER A 47 7.47 -6.91 -3.67
C SER A 47 7.12 -8.31 -4.16
N LYS A 48 6.82 -8.48 -5.44
CA LYS A 48 6.42 -9.80 -5.94
C LYS A 48 7.53 -10.83 -5.87
N ASN A 49 8.79 -10.39 -5.79
CA ASN A 49 9.95 -11.28 -5.67
C ASN A 49 10.32 -11.57 -4.22
N ILE A 50 9.65 -10.94 -3.26
CA ILE A 50 9.93 -11.15 -1.84
C ILE A 50 9.15 -12.37 -1.37
N GLN A 51 9.84 -13.27 -0.68
CA GLN A 51 9.25 -14.50 -0.12
C GLN A 51 8.61 -14.17 1.21
N ALA A 52 7.39 -13.65 1.18
CA ALA A 52 6.65 -13.22 2.36
C ALA A 52 5.15 -13.24 2.06
N ASP A 53 4.34 -13.29 3.09
CA ASP A 53 2.91 -12.99 2.95
C ASP A 53 2.76 -11.47 2.85
N LYS A 54 2.00 -11.02 1.87
CA LYS A 54 1.95 -9.60 1.51
C LYS A 54 0.60 -9.00 1.87
N PHE A 55 0.65 -7.88 2.58
CA PHE A 55 -0.52 -7.15 3.05
C PHE A 55 -0.45 -5.72 2.52
N ILE A 56 -1.52 -5.26 1.89
CA ILE A 56 -1.61 -3.87 1.42
C ILE A 56 -2.68 -3.14 2.22
N PHE A 57 -2.34 -1.97 2.70
CA PHE A 57 -3.25 -1.09 3.44
C PHE A 57 -3.45 0.20 2.64
N TYR A 58 -4.63 0.31 2.03
CA TYR A 58 -5.00 1.48 1.24
C TYR A 58 -5.45 2.62 2.15
N SER A 59 -5.23 3.86 1.72
CA SER A 59 -5.61 5.01 2.53
C SER A 59 -7.13 5.18 2.65
N ASP A 60 -7.87 4.92 1.57
CA ASP A 60 -9.31 5.22 1.51
C ASP A 60 -10.17 3.99 1.25
N VAL A 61 -9.90 3.25 0.17
CA VAL A 61 -10.71 2.08 -0.22
C VAL A 61 -9.80 0.97 -0.73
N VAL A 62 -10.25 -0.26 -0.55
CA VAL A 62 -9.57 -1.43 -1.13
C VAL A 62 -9.85 -1.46 -2.63
N GLU A 63 -8.78 -1.53 -3.43
CA GLU A 63 -8.87 -1.67 -4.88
C GLU A 63 -8.70 -3.14 -5.27
N ARG A 64 -9.76 -3.73 -5.83
CA ARG A 64 -9.76 -5.15 -6.22
C ARG A 64 -9.27 -5.38 -7.65
N THR A 65 -9.19 -4.31 -8.45
CA THR A 65 -8.87 -4.40 -9.87
C THR A 65 -7.60 -3.62 -10.23
N ASP A 66 -6.77 -3.31 -9.24
CA ASP A 66 -5.51 -2.62 -9.48
C ASP A 66 -4.41 -3.61 -9.89
N MET A 67 -3.18 -3.10 -9.99
CA MET A 67 -2.03 -3.91 -10.41
C MET A 67 -1.64 -5.01 -9.42
N PHE A 68 -2.12 -4.94 -8.16
CA PHE A 68 -1.79 -5.93 -7.14
C PHE A 68 -2.83 -7.04 -7.15
N ASP A 69 -2.40 -8.25 -7.45
CA ASP A 69 -3.27 -9.42 -7.57
C ASP A 69 -3.90 -9.77 -6.22
N ASN A 70 -5.22 -9.90 -6.20
CA ASN A 70 -5.96 -10.24 -4.97
C ASN A 70 -5.55 -11.60 -4.38
N SER A 71 -5.07 -12.51 -5.21
CA SER A 71 -4.64 -13.82 -4.71
C SER A 71 -3.25 -13.79 -4.08
N ALA A 72 -2.42 -12.80 -4.45
CA ALA A 72 -1.06 -12.66 -3.94
C ALA A 72 -0.94 -11.66 -2.80
N TYR A 73 -1.85 -10.71 -2.74
CA TYR A 73 -1.83 -9.62 -1.75
C TYR A 73 -3.14 -9.60 -0.98
N LYS A 74 -3.04 -9.61 0.35
CA LYS A 74 -4.20 -9.40 1.22
C LYS A 74 -4.41 -7.90 1.39
N LYS A 75 -5.61 -7.42 1.11
CA LYS A 75 -5.90 -5.99 0.98
C LYS A 75 -6.83 -5.51 2.07
N TYR A 76 -6.45 -4.41 2.71
CA TYR A 76 -7.18 -3.78 3.80
C TYR A 76 -7.17 -2.27 3.63
N VAL A 77 -8.00 -1.57 4.38
CA VAL A 77 -7.98 -0.11 4.47
C VAL A 77 -7.28 0.27 5.77
N GLN A 78 -6.44 1.33 5.72
CA GLN A 78 -5.79 1.85 6.91
C GLN A 78 -6.82 2.42 7.87
N CYS A 79 -6.58 2.27 9.19
CA CYS A 79 -7.45 2.91 10.16
C CYS A 79 -7.21 4.42 10.18
N SER A 80 -8.16 5.17 10.72
CA SER A 80 -8.00 6.61 10.91
C SER A 80 -7.02 6.88 12.06
N GLY A 81 -6.45 8.10 12.06
CA GLY A 81 -5.51 8.51 13.07
C GLY A 81 -4.18 8.95 12.49
N ASP A 82 -3.21 9.23 13.36
CA ASP A 82 -1.87 9.60 12.90
C ASP A 82 -1.12 8.37 12.38
N LEU A 83 0.09 8.60 11.89
CA LEU A 83 0.88 7.53 11.29
C LEU A 83 1.17 6.40 12.28
N GLY A 84 1.44 6.73 13.55
CA GLY A 84 1.71 5.72 14.58
C GLY A 84 0.53 4.80 14.79
N VAL A 85 -0.68 5.36 14.91
CA VAL A 85 -1.91 4.58 15.10
C VAL A 85 -2.17 3.70 13.88
N ARG A 86 -2.00 4.25 12.68
CA ARG A 86 -2.21 3.49 11.44
C ARG A 86 -1.22 2.35 11.31
N MET A 87 0.02 2.55 11.68
CA MET A 87 1.03 1.50 11.64
C MET A 87 0.75 0.41 12.67
N ASP A 88 0.35 0.78 13.88
CA ASP A 88 -0.03 -0.20 14.89
C ASP A 88 -1.17 -1.09 14.42
N TYR A 89 -2.19 -0.49 13.80
CA TYR A 89 -3.29 -1.24 13.22
C TYR A 89 -2.79 -2.19 12.13
N ALA A 90 -1.97 -1.68 11.22
CA ALA A 90 -1.45 -2.49 10.11
C ALA A 90 -0.65 -3.69 10.62
N PHE A 91 0.19 -3.50 11.64
CA PHE A 91 0.95 -4.60 12.22
C PHE A 91 0.06 -5.59 12.99
N SER A 92 -1.06 -5.14 13.54
CA SER A 92 -1.95 -6.02 14.29
C SER A 92 -2.62 -7.08 13.41
N ILE A 93 -2.88 -6.77 12.14
CA ILE A 93 -3.55 -7.69 11.23
C ILE A 93 -2.74 -8.98 10.99
N PRO A 94 -1.43 -8.91 10.67
CA PRO A 94 -0.63 -10.13 10.56
C PRO A 94 -0.60 -10.95 11.85
N PHE A 95 -0.52 -10.31 13.01
CA PHE A 95 -0.53 -11.04 14.29
C PHE A 95 -1.82 -11.80 14.48
N LYS A 96 -2.95 -11.23 14.07
CA LYS A 96 -4.23 -11.94 14.14
C LYS A 96 -4.27 -13.16 13.23
N ASN A 97 -3.39 -13.21 12.25
CA ASN A 97 -3.22 -14.36 11.35
C ASN A 97 -2.05 -15.24 11.79
N GLU A 98 -1.63 -15.16 13.04
CA GLU A 98 -0.61 -16.02 13.67
C GLU A 98 0.80 -15.86 13.08
N TYR A 99 1.19 -14.62 12.84
CA TYR A 99 2.57 -14.32 12.43
C TYR A 99 3.45 -13.94 13.59
#